data_c44af2cabd9af0a7784f9901c36200d1
#
_entry.id   c44af2cabd9af0a7784f9901c36200d1
#
_cell.length_a   1.000
_cell.length_b   1.000
_cell.length_c   1.000
_cell.angle_alpha   90.00
_cell.angle_beta   90.00
_cell.angle_gamma   90.00
#
_symmetry.space_group_name_H-M   'P 1'
#
loop_
_entity.id
_entity.type
_entity.pdbx_description
1 polymer ?
#
loop_
_entity_poly.entity_id
_entity_poly.type
_entity_poly.pdbx_seq_one_letter_code
_entity_poly.pdbx_strand_id
1 'polypeptide(L)'
;MIYPQNFEQKTGFDKIRHLITEKCLSPLGEERVAEMGFSADFEVVSKRLEQTDEFIRILHGDTEFPASYFFDVRYSLKRIRPEGTWLDERELFDLKRSLQTINDIVRFFKPMDDEEIKYPALTELAGDIFCLLYTSPSPRD
;
A
#
# COMPACT_ATOMS: atom_id res chain seq x y z
N MET A 1 27.74 2.76 5.78
CA MET A 1 27.50 3.27 7.17
C MET A 1 27.38 4.78 7.11
N ILE A 2 26.27 5.36 7.60
CA ILE A 2 26.12 6.82 7.62
C ILE A 2 26.75 7.34 8.90
N TYR A 3 27.58 8.36 8.77
CA TYR A 3 28.14 9.08 9.89
C TYR A 3 27.54 10.49 9.96
N PRO A 4 27.13 10.95 11.10
CA PRO A 4 27.16 10.34 12.44
C PRO A 4 26.04 9.32 12.67
N GLN A 5 26.21 8.40 13.64
CA GLN A 5 25.22 7.33 13.93
C GLN A 5 23.82 7.85 14.27
N ASN A 6 23.72 9.08 14.82
CA ASN A 6 22.44 9.73 15.12
C ASN A 6 22.03 10.76 14.04
N PHE A 7 22.32 10.45 12.79
CA PHE A 7 22.05 11.31 11.63
C PHE A 7 20.59 11.78 11.57
N GLU A 8 19.63 10.88 11.75
CA GLU A 8 18.20 11.21 11.68
C GLU A 8 17.81 12.26 12.74
N GLN A 9 18.28 12.10 13.97
CA GLN A 9 18.01 13.08 15.05
C GLN A 9 18.67 14.43 14.77
N LYS A 10 19.92 14.42 14.26
CA LYS A 10 20.64 15.66 13.94
C LYS A 10 20.06 16.45 12.79
N THR A 11 19.47 15.76 11.83
CA THR A 11 18.78 16.38 10.68
C THR A 11 17.31 16.70 10.99
N GLY A 12 16.76 16.20 12.10
CA GLY A 12 15.35 16.33 12.44
C GLY A 12 14.44 15.39 11.63
N PHE A 13 15.01 14.38 10.94
CA PHE A 13 14.22 13.42 10.16
C PHE A 13 13.34 12.54 11.04
N ASP A 14 13.73 12.30 12.29
CA ASP A 14 12.90 11.66 13.30
C ASP A 14 11.55 12.36 13.49
N LYS A 15 11.53 13.70 13.46
CA LYS A 15 10.29 14.49 13.54
C LYS A 15 9.44 14.33 12.27
N ILE A 16 10.08 14.34 11.10
CA ILE A 16 9.38 14.09 9.82
C ILE A 16 8.76 12.70 9.82
N ARG A 17 9.52 11.68 10.24
CA ARG A 17 9.01 10.31 10.39
C ARG A 17 7.77 10.26 11.27
N HIS A 18 7.81 10.93 12.42
CA HIS A 18 6.67 11.01 13.34
C HIS A 18 5.43 11.65 12.68
N LEU A 19 5.60 12.76 11.97
CA LEU A 19 4.51 13.42 11.24
C LEU A 19 3.91 12.53 10.16
N ILE A 20 4.74 11.73 9.47
CA ILE A 20 4.25 10.76 8.47
C ILE A 20 3.47 9.63 9.16
N THR A 21 3.99 9.11 10.29
CA THR A 21 3.31 8.07 11.09
C THR A 21 1.91 8.51 11.52
N GLU A 22 1.76 9.76 11.99
CA GLU A 22 0.45 10.31 12.36
C GLU A 22 -0.56 10.41 11.21
N LYS A 23 -0.09 10.38 9.96
CA LYS A 23 -0.93 10.39 8.75
C LYS A 23 -1.24 9.00 8.20
N CYS A 24 -0.64 7.96 8.77
CA CYS A 24 -0.91 6.59 8.33
C CYS A 24 -2.37 6.19 8.62
N LEU A 25 -3.00 5.52 7.68
CA LEU A 25 -4.39 5.06 7.78
C LEU A 25 -4.51 3.67 8.44
N SER A 26 -3.37 3.01 8.67
CA SER A 26 -3.36 1.66 9.26
C SER A 26 -2.01 1.35 9.91
N PRO A 27 -1.95 0.37 10.83
CA PRO A 27 -0.71 -0.12 11.40
C PRO A 27 0.30 -0.62 10.37
N LEU A 28 -0.18 -1.13 9.22
CA LEU A 28 0.67 -1.54 8.10
C LEU A 28 1.47 -0.36 7.52
N GLY A 29 0.84 0.81 7.41
CA GLY A 29 1.50 2.04 6.99
C GLY A 29 2.54 2.49 8.01
N GLU A 30 2.21 2.45 9.29
CA GLU A 30 3.14 2.81 10.39
C GLU A 30 4.38 1.91 10.38
N GLU A 31 4.21 0.59 10.18
CA GLU A 31 5.32 -0.36 10.02
C GLU A 31 6.23 0.04 8.84
N ARG A 32 5.65 0.40 7.69
CA ARG A 32 6.42 0.85 6.53
C ARG A 32 7.19 2.15 6.78
N VAL A 33 6.59 3.08 7.53
CA VAL A 33 7.28 4.31 7.94
C VAL A 33 8.43 4.01 8.91
N ALA A 34 8.26 3.05 9.82
CA ALA A 34 9.32 2.62 10.73
C ALA A 34 10.51 1.96 9.99
N GLU A 35 10.24 1.25 8.88
CA GLU A 35 11.25 0.62 8.01
C GLU A 35 11.99 1.64 7.12
N MET A 36 11.51 2.87 7.01
CA MET A 36 12.19 3.89 6.19
C MET A 36 13.61 4.12 6.68
N GLY A 37 14.55 4.08 5.78
CA GLY A 37 15.96 4.29 6.07
C GLY A 37 16.68 4.95 4.91
N PHE A 38 17.90 5.40 5.18
CA PHE A 38 18.76 5.96 4.17
C PHE A 38 19.17 4.88 3.14
N SER A 39 19.14 5.26 1.88
CA SER A 39 19.69 4.45 0.79
C SER A 39 20.69 5.28 -0.03
N ALA A 40 21.80 4.66 -0.41
CA ALA A 40 22.77 5.21 -1.37
C ALA A 40 22.58 4.60 -2.78
N ASP A 41 21.62 3.70 -2.93
CA ASP A 41 21.31 3.07 -4.21
C ASP A 41 20.47 4.01 -5.06
N PHE A 42 21.06 4.46 -6.16
CA PHE A 42 20.44 5.44 -7.06
C PHE A 42 19.14 4.90 -7.68
N GLU A 43 19.12 3.64 -8.12
CA GLU A 43 17.95 3.05 -8.78
C GLU A 43 16.77 2.94 -7.81
N VAL A 44 17.06 2.47 -6.59
CA VAL A 44 16.04 2.36 -5.54
C VAL A 44 15.48 3.72 -5.16
N VAL A 45 16.35 4.73 -5.00
CA VAL A 45 15.91 6.08 -4.64
C VAL A 45 15.11 6.72 -5.77
N SER A 46 15.58 6.61 -7.03
CA SER A 46 14.87 7.16 -8.21
C SER A 46 13.49 6.56 -8.35
N LYS A 47 13.37 5.22 -8.26
CA LYS A 47 12.08 4.54 -8.35
C LYS A 47 11.09 4.99 -7.26
N ARG A 48 11.57 5.16 -6.02
CA ARG A 48 10.71 5.65 -4.92
C ARG A 48 10.29 7.10 -5.11
N LEU A 49 11.16 7.94 -5.67
CA LEU A 49 10.82 9.32 -5.99
C LEU A 49 9.80 9.39 -7.12
N GLU A 50 9.93 8.59 -8.17
CA GLU A 50 8.95 8.49 -9.25
C GLU A 50 7.57 8.05 -8.73
N GLN A 51 7.52 7.00 -7.90
CA GLN A 51 6.28 6.54 -7.27
C GLN A 51 5.65 7.65 -6.42
N THR A 52 6.46 8.40 -5.68
CA THR A 52 5.98 9.51 -4.84
C THR A 52 5.45 10.65 -5.70
N ASP A 53 6.14 11.03 -6.77
CA ASP A 53 5.71 12.07 -7.70
C ASP A 53 4.39 11.71 -8.40
N GLU A 54 4.28 10.46 -8.87
CA GLU A 54 3.02 9.96 -9.45
C GLU A 54 1.87 10.03 -8.45
N PHE A 55 2.10 9.66 -7.18
CA PHE A 55 1.06 9.74 -6.15
C PHE A 55 0.67 11.18 -5.82
N ILE A 56 1.63 12.10 -5.79
CA ILE A 56 1.35 13.54 -5.64
C ILE A 56 0.48 14.04 -6.79
N ARG A 57 0.76 13.61 -8.03
CA ARG A 57 -0.08 13.95 -9.19
C ARG A 57 -1.50 13.39 -9.07
N ILE A 58 -1.67 12.19 -8.52
CA ILE A 58 -3.00 11.63 -8.21
C ILE A 58 -3.74 12.52 -7.21
N LEU A 59 -3.08 12.91 -6.12
CA LEU A 59 -3.69 13.74 -5.08
C LEU A 59 -4.08 15.15 -5.55
N HIS A 60 -3.43 15.68 -6.58
CA HIS A 60 -3.77 16.97 -7.20
C HIS A 60 -4.71 16.83 -8.40
N GLY A 61 -5.04 15.62 -8.81
CA GLY A 61 -5.94 15.34 -9.91
C GLY A 61 -7.41 15.40 -9.50
N ASP A 62 -8.28 15.38 -10.51
CA ASP A 62 -9.74 15.43 -10.31
C ASP A 62 -10.35 14.09 -9.88
N THR A 63 -9.59 13.00 -9.97
CA THR A 63 -10.05 11.64 -9.63
C THR A 63 -9.67 11.29 -8.21
N GLU A 64 -10.66 11.00 -7.37
CA GLU A 64 -10.41 10.58 -5.99
C GLU A 64 -9.75 9.21 -5.94
N PHE A 65 -8.65 9.10 -5.20
CA PHE A 65 -7.96 7.84 -4.98
C PHE A 65 -8.73 6.97 -3.98
N PRO A 66 -9.00 5.68 -4.27
CA PRO A 66 -9.83 4.81 -3.44
C PRO A 66 -9.12 4.32 -2.18
N ALA A 67 -8.84 5.22 -1.23
CA ALA A 67 -8.14 4.97 0.02
C ALA A 67 -9.10 4.83 1.22
N SER A 68 -10.10 3.92 1.13
CA SER A 68 -11.20 3.94 2.11
C SER A 68 -10.95 3.10 3.35
N TYR A 69 -10.52 1.85 3.21
CA TYR A 69 -10.48 0.90 4.34
C TYR A 69 -9.21 0.04 4.31
N PHE A 70 -8.32 0.28 5.28
CA PHE A 70 -7.08 -0.49 5.45
C PHE A 70 -7.05 -1.14 6.83
N PHE A 71 -7.65 -2.32 6.94
CA PHE A 71 -7.63 -3.09 8.18
C PHE A 71 -6.44 -4.06 8.19
N ASP A 72 -5.78 -4.20 9.33
CA ASP A 72 -4.77 -5.24 9.51
C ASP A 72 -5.44 -6.58 9.84
N VAL A 73 -5.65 -7.38 8.82
CA VAL A 73 -6.28 -8.70 8.92
C VAL A 73 -5.29 -9.85 9.12
N ARG A 74 -3.97 -9.57 9.21
CA ARG A 74 -2.91 -10.59 9.32
C ARG A 74 -3.08 -11.49 10.53
N TYR A 75 -3.45 -10.92 11.67
CA TYR A 75 -3.69 -11.69 12.88
C TYR A 75 -4.85 -12.67 12.70
N SER A 76 -5.98 -12.20 12.22
CA SER A 76 -7.18 -13.00 11.98
C SER A 76 -6.92 -14.12 10.98
N LEU A 77 -6.22 -13.83 9.87
CA LEU A 77 -5.82 -14.83 8.88
C LEU A 77 -4.84 -15.88 9.44
N LYS A 78 -3.92 -15.46 10.32
CA LYS A 78 -3.00 -16.40 10.98
C LYS A 78 -3.74 -17.32 11.96
N ARG A 79 -4.74 -16.79 12.67
CA ARG A 79 -5.52 -17.52 13.66
C ARG A 79 -6.40 -18.60 13.04
N ILE A 80 -6.87 -18.42 11.82
CA ILE A 80 -7.76 -19.40 11.14
C ILE A 80 -7.01 -20.46 10.32
N ARG A 81 -5.68 -20.52 10.36
CA ARG A 81 -4.92 -21.56 9.65
C ARG A 81 -5.18 -22.99 10.15
N PRO A 82 -5.38 -23.24 11.48
CA PRO A 82 -5.73 -24.58 11.95
C PRO A 82 -7.16 -24.96 11.51
N GLU A 83 -7.35 -26.23 11.15
CA GLU A 83 -8.67 -26.77 10.85
C GLU A 83 -9.67 -26.58 12.01
N GLY A 84 -10.93 -26.33 11.69
CA GLY A 84 -11.99 -26.09 12.66
C GLY A 84 -12.00 -24.70 13.27
N THR A 85 -11.18 -23.79 12.76
CA THR A 85 -11.20 -22.35 13.14
C THR A 85 -11.84 -21.52 12.03
N TRP A 86 -12.49 -20.41 12.40
CA TRP A 86 -13.17 -19.49 11.48
C TRP A 86 -13.01 -18.04 11.93
N LEU A 87 -13.25 -17.13 10.98
CA LEU A 87 -13.36 -15.70 11.27
C LEU A 87 -14.70 -15.43 11.94
N ASP A 88 -14.71 -14.50 12.88
CA ASP A 88 -15.97 -13.95 13.35
C ASP A 88 -16.58 -12.97 12.31
N GLU A 89 -17.81 -12.52 12.57
CA GLU A 89 -18.55 -11.65 11.65
C GLU A 89 -17.80 -10.33 11.37
N ARG A 90 -17.20 -9.74 12.40
CA ARG A 90 -16.44 -8.49 12.28
C ARG A 90 -15.15 -8.69 11.49
N GLU A 91 -14.40 -9.73 11.80
CA GLU A 91 -13.16 -10.08 11.10
C GLU A 91 -13.42 -10.36 9.60
N LEU A 92 -14.52 -11.06 9.31
CA LEU A 92 -14.92 -11.33 7.92
C LEU A 92 -15.31 -10.04 7.19
N PHE A 93 -15.99 -9.13 7.89
CA PHE A 93 -16.36 -7.83 7.34
C PHE A 93 -15.12 -6.96 7.06
N ASP A 94 -14.16 -6.92 7.99
CA ASP A 94 -12.92 -6.17 7.83
C ASP A 94 -12.08 -6.73 6.67
N LEU A 95 -12.00 -8.06 6.55
CA LEU A 95 -11.35 -8.74 5.43
C LEU A 95 -12.01 -8.38 4.11
N LYS A 96 -13.34 -8.47 4.02
CA LYS A 96 -14.10 -8.12 2.81
C LYS A 96 -13.83 -6.68 2.39
N ARG A 97 -13.86 -5.73 3.32
CA ARG A 97 -13.62 -4.30 3.03
C ARG A 97 -12.18 -4.06 2.58
N SER A 98 -11.20 -4.68 3.24
CA SER A 98 -9.79 -4.58 2.83
C SER A 98 -9.57 -5.11 1.42
N LEU A 99 -10.16 -6.27 1.08
CA LEU A 99 -10.09 -6.84 -0.27
C LEU A 99 -10.79 -5.95 -1.30
N GLN A 100 -11.91 -5.34 -0.95
CA GLN A 100 -12.61 -4.40 -1.82
C GLN A 100 -11.74 -3.17 -2.11
N THR A 101 -11.14 -2.57 -1.08
CA THR A 101 -10.22 -1.43 -1.25
C THR A 101 -9.02 -1.81 -2.15
N ILE A 102 -8.42 -2.98 -1.96
CA ILE A 102 -7.33 -3.47 -2.82
C ILE A 102 -7.81 -3.60 -4.27
N ASN A 103 -8.98 -4.18 -4.48
CA ASN A 103 -9.55 -4.33 -5.83
C ASN A 103 -9.82 -2.96 -6.49
N ASP A 104 -10.31 -1.99 -5.74
CA ASP A 104 -10.59 -0.65 -6.25
C ASP A 104 -9.29 0.09 -6.60
N ILE A 105 -8.22 -0.07 -5.80
CA ILE A 105 -6.88 0.45 -6.09
C ILE A 105 -6.32 -0.18 -7.37
N VAL A 106 -6.42 -1.51 -7.50
CA VAL A 106 -5.95 -2.22 -8.69
C VAL A 106 -6.70 -1.76 -9.94
N ARG A 107 -8.03 -1.57 -9.85
CA ARG A 107 -8.83 -1.03 -10.95
C ARG A 107 -8.45 0.40 -11.31
N PHE A 108 -8.12 1.22 -10.32
CA PHE A 108 -7.68 2.60 -10.55
C PHE A 108 -6.41 2.67 -11.41
N PHE A 109 -5.49 1.73 -11.25
CA PHE A 109 -4.25 1.66 -12.04
C PHE A 109 -4.38 0.86 -13.34
N LYS A 110 -5.51 0.16 -13.55
CA LYS A 110 -5.72 -0.61 -14.77
C LYS A 110 -5.97 0.36 -15.93
N PRO A 111 -5.12 0.35 -17.00
CA PRO A 111 -5.39 1.16 -18.17
C PRO A 111 -6.72 0.72 -18.80
N MET A 112 -7.51 1.68 -19.26
CA MET A 112 -8.62 1.39 -20.17
C MET A 112 -8.05 1.02 -21.54
N ASP A 113 -8.77 0.18 -22.30
CA ASP A 113 -8.32 -0.29 -23.60
C ASP A 113 -7.87 0.88 -24.47
N ASP A 114 -6.63 0.80 -25.01
CA ASP A 114 -5.95 1.79 -25.83
C ASP A 114 -5.51 3.11 -25.16
N GLU A 115 -5.59 3.26 -23.83
CA GLU A 115 -5.04 4.43 -23.14
C GLU A 115 -3.57 4.20 -22.70
N GLU A 116 -2.78 5.26 -22.81
CA GLU A 116 -1.41 5.29 -22.29
C GLU A 116 -1.42 5.16 -20.75
N ILE A 117 -0.48 4.35 -20.22
CA ILE A 117 -0.36 4.15 -18.76
C ILE A 117 -0.01 5.48 -18.10
N LYS A 118 -0.95 6.07 -17.38
CA LYS A 118 -0.83 7.40 -16.77
C LYS A 118 0.18 7.43 -15.60
N TYR A 119 0.30 6.32 -14.87
CA TYR A 119 1.14 6.18 -13.66
C TYR A 119 1.97 4.89 -13.73
N PRO A 120 3.03 4.83 -14.57
CA PRO A 120 3.75 3.58 -14.83
C PRO A 120 4.44 3.01 -13.59
N ALA A 121 5.08 3.83 -12.74
CA ALA A 121 5.81 3.38 -11.57
C ALA A 121 4.87 2.79 -10.48
N LEU A 122 3.68 3.37 -10.32
CA LEU A 122 2.65 2.84 -9.40
C LEU A 122 1.90 1.65 -10.00
N THR A 123 1.68 1.63 -11.32
CA THR A 123 1.08 0.49 -12.02
C THR A 123 1.98 -0.73 -11.92
N GLU A 124 3.31 -0.58 -12.06
CA GLU A 124 4.27 -1.66 -11.82
C GLU A 124 4.19 -2.18 -10.39
N LEU A 125 4.11 -1.29 -9.39
CA LEU A 125 3.97 -1.66 -7.98
C LEU A 125 2.67 -2.44 -7.72
N ALA A 126 1.59 -2.11 -8.41
CA ALA A 126 0.31 -2.81 -8.34
C ALA A 126 0.27 -4.11 -9.15
N GLY A 127 1.22 -4.33 -10.06
CA GLY A 127 1.21 -5.43 -11.04
C GLY A 127 1.19 -6.82 -10.42
N ASP A 128 1.91 -7.03 -9.32
CA ASP A 128 1.95 -8.32 -8.62
C ASP A 128 0.60 -8.69 -7.98
N ILE A 129 -0.27 -7.72 -7.74
CA ILE A 129 -1.58 -7.91 -7.13
C ILE A 129 -2.60 -8.42 -8.15
N PHE A 130 -2.43 -8.11 -9.43
CA PHE A 130 -3.34 -8.54 -10.50
C PHE A 130 -3.50 -10.06 -10.61
N CYS A 131 -2.44 -10.82 -10.36
CA CYS A 131 -2.46 -12.28 -10.46
C CYS A 131 -3.38 -12.95 -9.44
N LEU A 132 -3.61 -12.34 -8.28
CA LEU A 132 -4.42 -12.93 -7.20
C LEU A 132 -5.93 -12.70 -7.37
N LEU A 133 -6.33 -11.64 -8.08
CA LEU A 133 -7.75 -11.28 -8.24
C LEU A 133 -8.43 -11.97 -9.43
N TYR A 134 -7.66 -12.46 -10.40
CA TYR A 134 -8.19 -13.16 -11.57
C TYR A 134 -8.52 -14.64 -11.35
N THR A 135 -8.16 -15.22 -10.21
CA THR A 135 -8.40 -16.63 -9.88
C THR A 135 -9.73 -16.90 -9.20
N SER A 136 -10.54 -15.88 -8.90
CA SER A 136 -11.88 -16.08 -8.37
C SER A 136 -12.87 -16.34 -9.51
N PRO A 137 -13.45 -17.54 -9.62
CA PRO A 137 -14.54 -17.76 -10.57
C PRO A 137 -15.71 -16.85 -10.16
N SER A 138 -16.19 -16.04 -11.11
CA SER A 138 -17.45 -15.32 -10.93
C SER A 138 -18.54 -16.33 -10.56
N PRO A 139 -19.31 -16.13 -9.48
CA PRO A 139 -20.50 -16.93 -9.29
C PRO A 139 -21.41 -16.67 -10.47
N ARG A 140 -21.57 -17.66 -11.32
CA ARG A 140 -22.61 -17.66 -12.33
C ARG A 140 -23.93 -18.03 -11.63
N ASP A 141 -24.93 -17.22 -11.89
CA ASP A 141 -26.34 -17.49 -11.61
C ASP A 141 -26.76 -18.90 -11.99
#